data_37e3463b035104bea8cbf9d9b3e2dc70
#
_entry.id   37e3463b035104bea8cbf9d9b3e2dc70
#
_cell.length_a   1.000
_cell.length_b   1.000
_cell.length_c   1.000
_cell.angle_alpha   90.00
_cell.angle_beta   90.00
_cell.angle_gamma   90.00
#
_symmetry.space_group_name_H-M   'P 1'
#
loop_
_entity.id
_entity.type
_entity.pdbx_description
1 polymer ?
#
loop_
_entity_poly.entity_id
_entity_poly.type
_entity_poly.pdbx_seq_one_letter_code
_entity_poly.pdbx_strand_id
1 'polypeptide(L)'
;MTDVTDATDVAHVTTGTADTTGADGTADHDHGVHGYHKQKDEHLKRLRRIEGQIRGLQRMVDEDVYCIDILTQVSASTKALQSFALKLLEEHLRHCVADAALKGGDEIDAKVKEATQAIARMLRT
;
A
#
# COMPACT_ATOMS: atom_id res chain seq x y z
N MET A 1 22.64 15.85 -0.06
CA MET A 1 21.70 15.33 -0.57
C MET A 1 21.65 13.90 -0.62
N THR A 2 22.58 13.22 -0.37
CA THR A 2 22.53 11.81 -0.42
C THR A 2 21.72 11.30 0.68
N ASP A 3 21.40 12.07 1.62
CA ASP A 3 20.63 11.55 2.68
C ASP A 3 19.40 10.85 2.27
N VAL A 4 18.85 11.25 1.23
CA VAL A 4 17.63 10.60 0.77
C VAL A 4 17.89 9.15 0.56
N THR A 5 19.02 8.84 0.08
CA THR A 5 19.32 7.47 -0.20
C THR A 5 19.45 6.69 1.09
N ASP A 6 20.00 7.33 2.06
CA ASP A 6 20.15 6.62 3.28
C ASP A 6 18.82 6.24 3.87
N ALA A 7 17.89 7.09 3.77
CA ALA A 7 16.59 6.77 4.31
C ALA A 7 16.03 5.57 3.61
N THR A 8 16.30 5.48 2.37
CA THR A 8 15.79 4.38 1.62
C THR A 8 16.44 3.09 2.08
N ASP A 9 17.69 3.18 2.38
CA ASP A 9 18.37 2.00 2.80
C ASP A 9 17.80 1.53 4.11
N VAL A 10 17.48 2.42 4.94
CA VAL A 10 16.93 2.00 6.20
C VAL A 10 15.65 1.24 5.95
N ALA A 11 14.91 1.71 5.05
CA ALA A 11 13.68 1.04 4.77
C ALA A 11 13.97 -0.37 4.31
N HIS A 12 14.99 -0.48 3.58
CA HIS A 12 15.31 -1.76 3.05
C HIS A 12 15.65 -2.72 4.17
N VAL A 13 16.38 -2.28 5.09
CA VAL A 13 16.77 -3.13 6.15
C VAL A 13 15.57 -3.65 6.92
N THR A 14 14.71 -2.78 7.18
CA THR A 14 13.61 -3.19 7.97
C THR A 14 12.82 -4.26 7.32
N THR A 15 12.73 -4.15 6.09
CA THR A 15 11.91 -5.04 5.43
C THR A 15 12.26 -6.45 5.67
N GLY A 16 13.41 -6.70 5.61
CA GLY A 16 13.76 -8.05 5.64
C GLY A 16 13.34 -8.79 6.84
N THR A 17 13.39 -8.20 7.85
CA THR A 17 13.15 -8.96 8.96
C THR A 17 11.81 -9.36 9.19
N ALA A 18 11.09 -8.56 9.21
CA ALA A 18 9.85 -8.84 9.64
C ALA A 18 9.18 -9.96 9.13
N ASP A 19 9.33 -10.12 8.09
CA ASP A 19 8.49 -10.95 7.57
C ASP A 19 8.49 -12.29 7.91
N THR A 20 9.37 -12.75 8.08
CA THR A 20 9.39 -14.08 8.15
C THR A 20 8.26 -14.65 8.81
N THR A 21 8.08 -14.35 9.88
CA THR A 21 7.15 -15.04 10.54
C THR A 21 5.83 -14.98 10.09
N GLY A 22 5.42 -14.00 9.95
CA GLY A 22 4.09 -13.87 9.73
C GLY A 22 3.54 -14.81 8.86
N ALA A 23 4.23 -15.13 8.17
CA ALA A 23 3.71 -15.87 7.23
C ALA A 23 2.83 -16.87 7.65
N ASP A 24 3.09 -17.46 8.39
CA ASP A 24 2.39 -18.47 8.67
C ASP A 24 1.12 -18.56 8.14
N GLY A 25 0.84 -19.13 7.46
CA GLY A 25 -0.28 -19.29 6.82
C GLY A 25 -1.55 -19.28 7.35
N THR A 26 -1.61 -19.00 8.37
CA THR A 26 -2.86 -19.08 8.89
C THR A 26 -3.86 -18.44 8.11
N ALA A 27 -3.48 -17.55 7.43
CA ALA A 27 -4.48 -16.85 6.82
C ALA A 27 -5.25 -17.47 5.83
N ASP A 28 -4.91 -18.47 5.46
CA ASP A 28 -5.52 -18.92 4.37
C ASP A 28 -6.93 -19.05 4.47
N HIS A 29 -7.54 -18.98 5.46
CA HIS A 29 -8.82 -19.33 5.38
C HIS A 29 -9.72 -18.40 4.78
N ASP A 30 -9.55 -17.26 4.77
CA ASP A 30 -10.44 -16.44 4.32
C ASP A 30 -10.56 -16.23 3.02
N HIS A 31 -10.49 -16.95 2.30
CA HIS A 31 -10.44 -16.73 1.00
C HIS A 31 -11.56 -16.29 0.31
N GLY A 32 -11.45 -15.86 -0.69
CA GLY A 32 -12.44 -15.53 -1.56
C GLY A 32 -13.29 -14.44 -1.22
N VAL A 33 -13.26 -14.03 -0.13
CA VAL A 33 -14.15 -13.03 0.20
C VAL A 33 -13.68 -11.68 -0.27
N HIS A 34 -12.41 -11.43 -0.33
CA HIS A 34 -11.94 -10.13 -0.68
C HIS A 34 -11.22 -10.15 -2.00
N GLY A 35 -11.31 -9.10 -2.75
CA GLY A 35 -10.71 -9.06 -4.06
C GLY A 35 -9.21 -9.13 -4.07
N TYR A 36 -8.55 -8.85 -2.95
CA TYR A 36 -7.11 -8.85 -2.97
C TYR A 36 -6.52 -10.13 -2.38
N HIS A 37 -7.34 -11.10 -2.14
CA HIS A 37 -6.88 -12.28 -1.45
C HIS A 37 -5.67 -12.93 -2.07
N LYS A 38 -5.60 -13.08 -3.35
CA LYS A 38 -4.50 -13.78 -3.94
C LYS A 38 -3.20 -13.02 -3.87
N GLN A 39 -3.26 -11.72 -3.71
CA GLN A 39 -2.07 -10.91 -3.70
C GLN A 39 -1.72 -10.47 -2.30
N LYS A 40 -2.29 -11.10 -1.33
CA LYS A 40 -2.10 -10.67 0.03
C LYS A 40 -0.64 -10.57 0.44
N ASP A 41 0.14 -11.56 0.10
CA ASP A 41 1.54 -11.54 0.50
C ASP A 41 2.30 -10.40 -0.15
N GLU A 42 1.98 -10.11 -1.40
CA GLU A 42 2.61 -9.02 -2.09
C GLU A 42 2.26 -7.69 -1.44
N HIS A 43 1.01 -7.55 -1.06
CA HIS A 43 0.56 -6.32 -0.40
C HIS A 43 1.26 -6.14 0.94
N LEU A 44 1.39 -7.21 1.70
CA LEU A 44 2.06 -7.12 2.99
C LEU A 44 3.53 -6.78 2.84
N LYS A 45 4.19 -7.35 1.84
CA LYS A 45 5.58 -7.01 1.61
C LYS A 45 5.73 -5.55 1.27
N ARG A 46 4.85 -5.04 0.45
CA ARG A 46 4.91 -3.66 0.06
C ARG A 46 4.67 -2.74 1.26
N LEU A 47 3.71 -3.10 2.09
CA LEU A 47 3.44 -2.29 3.28
C LEU A 47 4.59 -2.33 4.28
N ARG A 48 5.25 -3.47 4.41
CA ARG A 48 6.40 -3.52 5.30
C ARG A 48 7.53 -2.63 4.81
N ARG A 49 7.69 -2.54 3.49
CA ARG A 49 8.69 -1.67 2.95
C ARG A 49 8.34 -0.22 3.25
N ILE A 50 7.06 0.13 3.12
CA ILE A 50 6.62 1.49 3.42
C ILE A 50 6.77 1.78 4.89
N GLU A 51 6.49 0.81 5.73
CA GLU A 51 6.67 0.96 7.15
C GLU A 51 8.13 1.28 7.46
N GLY A 52 9.05 0.62 6.80
CA GLY A 52 10.46 0.91 6.96
C GLY A 52 10.81 2.33 6.55
N GLN A 53 10.15 2.83 5.50
CA GLN A 53 10.37 4.21 5.09
C GLN A 53 9.89 5.18 6.16
N ILE A 54 8.80 4.87 6.82
CA ILE A 54 8.32 5.73 7.89
C ILE A 54 9.29 5.71 9.06
N ARG A 55 9.85 4.58 9.37
CA ARG A 55 10.85 4.53 10.42
C ARG A 55 12.08 5.34 10.04
N GLY A 56 12.43 5.31 8.77
CA GLY A 56 13.53 6.12 8.28
C GLY A 56 13.26 7.59 8.48
N LEU A 57 12.02 8.02 8.28
CA LEU A 57 11.66 9.41 8.52
C LEU A 57 11.80 9.77 9.99
N GLN A 58 11.40 8.88 10.86
CA GLN A 58 11.53 9.13 12.28
C GLN A 58 13.00 9.33 12.67
N ARG A 59 13.86 8.52 12.09
CA ARG A 59 15.28 8.67 12.36
C ARG A 59 15.81 9.97 11.82
N MET A 60 15.38 10.38 10.64
CA MET A 60 15.83 11.63 10.06
C MET A 60 15.44 12.80 10.95
N VAL A 61 14.25 12.77 11.50
CA VAL A 61 13.83 13.84 12.38
C VAL A 61 14.66 13.80 13.66
N ASP A 62 14.86 12.62 14.19
CA ASP A 62 15.61 12.47 15.42
C ASP A 62 17.05 12.95 15.26
N GLU A 63 17.61 12.78 14.10
CA GLU A 63 18.99 13.18 13.85
C GLU A 63 19.11 14.57 13.26
N ASP A 64 18.04 15.31 13.24
CA ASP A 64 18.06 16.67 12.75
C ASP A 64 18.55 16.80 11.33
N VAL A 65 18.16 15.88 10.49
CA VAL A 65 18.54 15.94 9.09
C VAL A 65 17.86 17.15 8.46
N TYR A 66 18.49 17.68 7.44
CA TYR A 66 18.01 18.87 6.77
C TYR A 66 16.56 18.69 6.35
N CYS A 67 15.75 19.66 6.67
CA CYS A 67 14.31 19.61 6.48
C CYS A 67 13.89 19.28 5.04
N ILE A 68 14.55 19.84 4.07
CA ILE A 68 14.16 19.58 2.69
C ILE A 68 14.38 18.12 2.32
N ASP A 69 15.40 17.50 2.86
CA ASP A 69 15.64 16.10 2.59
C ASP A 69 14.55 15.24 3.22
N ILE A 70 14.09 15.63 4.38
CA ILE A 70 13.00 14.91 5.02
C ILE A 70 11.75 15.03 4.15
N LEU A 71 11.47 16.22 3.66
CA LEU A 71 10.29 16.41 2.83
C LEU A 71 10.36 15.60 1.54
N THR A 72 11.55 15.45 1.00
CA THR A 72 11.73 14.64 -0.18
C THR A 72 11.37 13.18 0.12
N GLN A 73 11.76 12.71 1.29
CA GLN A 73 11.43 11.36 1.67
C GLN A 73 9.94 11.20 1.96
N VAL A 74 9.31 12.22 2.50
CA VAL A 74 7.87 12.17 2.70
C VAL A 74 7.19 12.03 1.34
N SER A 75 7.66 12.75 0.36
CA SER A 75 7.07 12.65 -0.97
C SER A 75 7.20 11.24 -1.52
N ALA A 76 8.35 10.63 -1.32
CA ALA A 76 8.55 9.28 -1.81
C ALA A 76 7.65 8.29 -1.09
N SER A 77 7.48 8.45 0.20
CA SER A 77 6.62 7.56 0.97
C SER A 77 5.16 7.73 0.57
N THR A 78 4.77 8.97 0.29
CA THR A 78 3.41 9.22 -0.14
C THR A 78 3.14 8.54 -1.48
N LYS A 79 4.07 8.62 -2.40
CA LYS A 79 3.88 7.97 -3.68
C LYS A 79 3.82 6.46 -3.52
N ALA A 80 4.61 5.92 -2.64
CA ALA A 80 4.59 4.49 -2.41
C ALA A 80 3.24 4.04 -1.86
N LEU A 81 2.68 4.83 -0.95
CA LEU A 81 1.36 4.51 -0.43
C LEU A 81 0.30 4.63 -1.49
N GLN A 82 0.40 5.63 -2.33
CA GLN A 82 -0.58 5.79 -3.41
C GLN A 82 -0.50 4.64 -4.40
N SER A 83 0.69 4.19 -4.70
CA SER A 83 0.85 3.04 -5.58
C SER A 83 0.22 1.81 -4.97
N PHE A 84 0.43 1.61 -3.68
CA PHE A 84 -0.17 0.50 -3.01
C PHE A 84 -1.69 0.59 -3.07
N ALA A 85 -2.23 1.77 -2.82
CA ALA A 85 -3.67 1.96 -2.82
C ALA A 85 -4.27 1.70 -4.20
N LEU A 86 -3.58 2.14 -5.24
CA LEU A 86 -4.07 1.91 -6.58
C LEU A 86 -4.07 0.44 -6.94
N LYS A 87 -3.03 -0.26 -6.53
CA LYS A 87 -2.95 -1.67 -6.82
C LYS A 87 -4.05 -2.43 -6.10
N LEU A 88 -4.26 -2.08 -4.86
CA LEU A 88 -5.30 -2.71 -4.07
C LEU A 88 -6.67 -2.45 -4.71
N LEU A 89 -6.90 -1.22 -5.11
CA LEU A 89 -8.15 -0.86 -5.72
C LEU A 89 -8.36 -1.60 -7.05
N GLU A 90 -7.30 -1.70 -7.81
CA GLU A 90 -7.39 -2.39 -9.09
C GLU A 90 -7.82 -3.84 -8.89
N GLU A 91 -7.26 -4.50 -7.92
CA GLU A 91 -7.61 -5.89 -7.67
C GLU A 91 -9.03 -6.02 -7.13
N HIS A 92 -9.40 -5.07 -6.28
CA HIS A 92 -10.74 -5.08 -5.75
C HIS A 92 -11.75 -4.92 -6.89
N LEU A 93 -11.48 -4.00 -7.80
CA LEU A 93 -12.38 -3.79 -8.90
C LEU A 93 -12.47 -4.99 -9.81
N ARG A 94 -11.34 -5.59 -10.08
CA ARG A 94 -11.34 -6.74 -10.96
C ARG A 94 -12.24 -7.84 -10.42
N HIS A 95 -12.15 -8.04 -9.13
CA HIS A 95 -12.94 -9.07 -8.49
C HIS A 95 -14.40 -8.65 -8.35
N CYS A 96 -14.64 -7.45 -7.88
CA CYS A 96 -16.01 -7.01 -7.65
C CYS A 96 -16.79 -6.78 -8.91
N VAL A 97 -16.15 -6.28 -9.93
CA VAL A 97 -16.87 -6.03 -11.17
C VAL A 97 -17.23 -7.36 -11.82
N ALA A 98 -16.32 -8.31 -11.77
CA ALA A 98 -16.61 -9.62 -12.33
C ALA A 98 -17.79 -10.23 -11.60
N ASP A 99 -17.82 -10.07 -10.29
CA ASP A 99 -18.90 -10.63 -9.52
C ASP A 99 -20.20 -9.88 -9.79
N ALA A 100 -20.15 -8.59 -9.90
CA ALA A 100 -21.33 -7.80 -10.14
C ALA A 100 -21.90 -8.05 -11.53
N ALA A 101 -21.05 -8.37 -12.47
CA ALA A 101 -21.51 -8.63 -13.81
C ALA A 101 -22.45 -9.81 -13.85
N LEU A 102 -22.28 -10.71 -12.91
CA LEU A 102 -23.17 -11.85 -12.89
C LEU A 102 -24.51 -11.47 -12.28
N LYS A 103 -24.59 -10.36 -11.60
CA LYS A 103 -25.80 -9.98 -10.92
C LYS A 103 -26.61 -8.94 -11.65
N GLY A 104 -26.01 -8.25 -12.60
CA GLY A 104 -26.78 -7.29 -13.36
C GLY A 104 -26.22 -5.92 -13.39
N GLY A 105 -26.74 -5.09 -14.25
CA GLY A 105 -26.20 -3.77 -14.49
C GLY A 105 -26.24 -2.83 -13.31
N ASP A 106 -27.25 -2.94 -12.45
CA ASP A 106 -27.34 -2.03 -11.33
C ASP A 106 -26.19 -2.27 -10.37
N GLU A 107 -25.77 -3.51 -10.23
CA GLU A 107 -24.67 -3.81 -9.37
C GLU A 107 -23.37 -3.26 -9.94
N ILE A 108 -23.20 -3.33 -11.23
CA ILE A 108 -22.02 -2.79 -11.86
C ILE A 108 -21.96 -1.29 -11.62
N ASP A 109 -23.08 -0.61 -11.82
CA ASP A 109 -23.12 0.83 -11.63
C ASP A 109 -22.77 1.20 -10.20
N ALA A 110 -23.27 0.45 -9.25
CA ALA A 110 -22.98 0.73 -7.85
C ALA A 110 -21.50 0.57 -7.55
N LYS A 111 -20.88 -0.46 -8.13
CA LYS A 111 -19.47 -0.70 -7.87
C LYS A 111 -18.59 0.35 -8.55
N VAL A 112 -18.97 0.79 -9.71
CA VAL A 112 -18.23 1.83 -10.39
C VAL A 112 -18.30 3.13 -9.61
N LYS A 113 -19.47 3.44 -9.08
CA LYS A 113 -19.62 4.64 -8.29
C LYS A 113 -18.77 4.57 -7.03
N GLU A 114 -18.77 3.43 -6.39
CA GLU A 114 -17.99 3.23 -5.19
C GLU A 114 -16.50 3.44 -5.47
N ALA A 115 -16.03 2.88 -6.57
CA ALA A 115 -14.63 3.00 -6.94
C ALA A 115 -14.27 4.43 -7.27
N THR A 116 -15.15 5.12 -7.98
CA THR A 116 -14.91 6.49 -8.34
C THR A 116 -14.79 7.37 -7.10
N GLN A 117 -15.62 7.12 -6.12
CA GLN A 117 -15.57 7.88 -4.89
C GLN A 117 -14.30 7.59 -4.11
N ALA A 118 -13.85 6.35 -4.13
CA ALA A 118 -12.63 5.99 -3.45
C ALA A 118 -11.43 6.67 -4.08
N ILE A 119 -11.40 6.71 -5.40
CA ILE A 119 -10.33 7.38 -6.12
C ILE A 119 -10.34 8.88 -5.80
N ALA A 120 -11.51 9.46 -5.77
CA ALA A 120 -11.61 10.89 -5.47
C ALA A 120 -11.07 11.19 -4.09
N ARG A 121 -11.35 10.33 -3.13
CA ARG A 121 -10.82 10.53 -1.79
C ARG A 121 -9.32 10.44 -1.77
N MET A 122 -8.77 9.49 -2.52
CA MET A 122 -7.35 9.31 -2.56
C MET A 122 -6.66 10.51 -3.18
N LEU A 123 -7.25 11.08 -4.20
CA LEU A 123 -6.66 12.23 -4.87
C LEU A 123 -6.70 13.50 -4.03
N ARG A 124 -7.58 13.55 -3.08
CA ARG A 124 -7.64 14.73 -2.25
C ARG A 124 -6.55 14.77 -1.21
N THR A 125 -5.89 13.69 -0.96
CA THR A 125 -4.79 13.73 -0.07
C THR A 125 -3.60 14.22 -0.82
#